data_2e651eb9dba13f00b8dabefbed8a6a09
#
_entry.id   2e651eb9dba13f00b8dabefbed8a6a09
#
_cell.length_a   1.000
_cell.length_b   1.000
_cell.length_c   1.000
_cell.angle_alpha   90.00
_cell.angle_beta   90.00
_cell.angle_gamma   90.00
#
_symmetry.space_group_name_H-M   'P 1'
#
loop_
_entity.id
_entity.type
_entity.pdbx_description
1 polymer ?
#
loop_
_entity_poly.entity_id
_entity_poly.type
_entity_poly.pdbx_seq_one_letter_code
_entity_poly.pdbx_strand_id
1 'polypeptide(L)'
;MLLLSCNNQETYAEQKEKESKAISSFMDRDITVRDADGFEVCKVGKIVTISEEQFQNQGYTTDTTKNEYVLFNNTGVYMQIRRMGTGEKLEQGKTARVICRFIEFNILGDSIQLRSDVNVWHPKPDIIKISNNSGSFTANFDTEINGGGAMYHSYGSTSVPSGWLVPFSYINIGRQDSPEEGIAKVRLIVPHSEGQVNATSNVYPCFYELTFQKMRD
;
A
#
# COMPACT_ATOMS: atom_id res chain seq x y z
N MET A 1 35.71 28.34 26.28
CA MET A 1 34.71 28.54 25.22
C MET A 1 34.04 27.22 24.96
N LEU A 2 32.91 26.97 25.60
CA LEU A 2 32.14 25.71 25.45
C LEU A 2 31.28 25.83 24.21
N LEU A 3 31.61 25.09 23.17
CA LEU A 3 30.74 24.90 22.00
C LEU A 3 29.61 23.97 22.43
N LEU A 4 28.47 24.52 22.75
CA LEU A 4 27.20 23.78 22.82
C LEU A 4 26.84 23.38 21.40
N SER A 5 27.18 22.14 21.03
CA SER A 5 26.62 21.48 19.84
C SER A 5 25.15 21.22 20.15
N CYS A 6 24.26 22.09 19.69
CA CYS A 6 22.84 21.78 19.63
C CYS A 6 22.66 20.66 18.62
N ASN A 7 22.51 19.44 19.09
CA ASN A 7 22.13 18.30 18.29
C ASN A 7 20.64 18.48 17.97
N ASN A 8 20.34 19.16 16.85
CA ASN A 8 18.98 19.36 16.35
C ASN A 8 18.45 18.05 15.74
N GLN A 9 18.40 16.98 16.53
CA GLN A 9 17.67 15.78 16.10
C GLN A 9 16.19 16.06 16.30
N GLU A 10 15.41 15.96 15.19
CA GLU A 10 13.93 16.05 15.24
C GLU A 10 13.40 15.03 16.24
N THR A 11 12.51 15.47 17.10
CA THR A 11 11.79 14.56 18.02
C THR A 11 10.80 13.72 17.25
N TYR A 12 10.41 12.57 17.79
CA TYR A 12 9.38 11.73 17.18
C TYR A 12 8.05 12.48 16.97
N ALA A 13 7.68 13.37 17.87
CA ALA A 13 6.48 14.20 17.73
C ALA A 13 6.56 15.16 16.53
N GLU A 14 7.71 15.80 16.32
CA GLU A 14 7.96 16.65 15.17
C GLU A 14 7.95 15.86 13.85
N GLN A 15 8.54 14.67 13.84
CA GLN A 15 8.52 13.77 12.69
C GLN A 15 7.09 13.35 12.33
N LYS A 16 6.24 13.02 13.31
CA LYS A 16 4.81 12.72 13.09
C LYS A 16 4.02 13.91 12.57
N GLU A 17 4.30 15.10 13.07
CA GLU A 17 3.66 16.30 12.55
C GLU A 17 4.05 16.57 11.09
N LYS A 18 5.32 16.37 10.76
CA LYS A 18 5.86 16.46 9.39
C LYS A 18 5.21 15.44 8.46
N GLU A 19 5.07 14.20 8.91
CA GLU A 19 4.34 13.13 8.19
C GLU A 19 2.89 13.54 7.91
N SER A 20 2.16 13.98 8.92
CA SER A 20 0.76 14.41 8.77
C SER A 20 0.61 15.55 7.77
N LYS A 21 1.48 16.54 7.83
CA LYS A 21 1.52 17.66 6.86
C LYS A 21 1.84 17.16 5.44
N ALA A 22 2.75 16.20 5.30
CA ALA A 22 3.11 15.62 4.01
C ALA A 22 1.94 14.86 3.39
N ILE A 23 1.22 14.04 4.18
CA ILE A 23 0.01 13.34 3.73
C ILE A 23 -1.04 14.35 3.26
N SER A 24 -1.36 15.37 4.08
CA SER A 24 -2.34 16.40 3.73
C SER A 24 -1.95 17.13 2.44
N SER A 25 -0.69 17.54 2.32
CA SER A 25 -0.19 18.20 1.12
C SER A 25 -0.23 17.30 -0.12
N PHE A 26 0.06 16.00 0.05
CA PHE A 26 -0.02 15.03 -1.04
C PHE A 26 -1.45 14.85 -1.54
N MET A 27 -2.43 14.79 -0.63
CA MET A 27 -3.84 14.62 -0.98
C MET A 27 -4.45 15.85 -1.68
N ASP A 28 -3.99 17.05 -1.32
CA ASP A 28 -4.54 18.31 -1.84
C ASP A 28 -4.01 18.68 -3.24
N ARG A 29 -2.92 18.06 -3.69
CA ARG A 29 -2.28 18.35 -4.97
C ARG A 29 -2.75 17.41 -6.08
N ASP A 30 -2.68 17.87 -7.33
CA ASP A 30 -2.81 17.01 -8.52
C ASP A 30 -1.47 16.30 -8.80
N ILE A 31 -1.28 15.16 -8.15
CA ILE A 31 -0.03 14.41 -8.16
C ILE A 31 0.05 13.48 -9.37
N THR A 32 1.17 13.53 -10.06
CA THR A 32 1.61 12.51 -11.02
C THR A 32 2.91 11.90 -10.52
N VAL A 33 2.88 10.62 -10.19
CA VAL A 33 4.08 9.85 -9.81
C VAL A 33 4.90 9.58 -11.05
N ARG A 34 6.19 9.92 -11.01
CA ARG A 34 7.14 9.74 -12.10
C ARG A 34 8.30 8.87 -11.65
N ASP A 35 8.92 8.16 -12.59
CA ASP A 35 10.16 7.44 -12.32
C ASP A 35 11.38 8.38 -12.36
N ALA A 36 12.58 7.81 -12.12
CA ALA A 36 13.82 8.57 -12.08
C ALA A 36 14.17 9.24 -13.43
N ASP A 37 13.66 8.71 -14.54
CA ASP A 37 13.85 9.26 -15.89
C ASP A 37 12.75 10.30 -16.24
N GLY A 38 11.80 10.56 -15.33
CA GLY A 38 10.72 11.52 -15.49
C GLY A 38 9.49 11.01 -16.24
N PHE A 39 9.44 9.71 -16.59
CA PHE A 39 8.26 9.12 -17.22
C PHE A 39 7.12 8.96 -16.23
N GLU A 40 5.90 9.25 -16.70
CA GLU A 40 4.70 9.06 -15.91
C GLU A 40 4.45 7.57 -15.65
N VAL A 41 4.35 7.25 -14.36
CA VAL A 41 4.07 5.90 -13.88
C VAL A 41 2.63 5.77 -13.45
N CYS A 42 2.14 6.75 -12.67
CA CYS A 42 0.80 6.74 -12.10
C CYS A 42 0.29 8.16 -11.86
N LYS A 43 -0.86 8.50 -12.44
CA LYS A 43 -1.57 9.73 -12.09
C LYS A 43 -2.44 9.47 -10.86
N VAL A 44 -2.12 10.13 -9.74
CA VAL A 44 -2.89 10.04 -8.49
C VAL A 44 -4.06 11.02 -8.50
N GLY A 45 -3.80 12.28 -8.87
CA GLY A 45 -4.79 13.35 -8.85
C GLY A 45 -5.07 13.89 -7.44
N LYS A 46 -5.90 14.92 -7.35
CA LYS A 46 -6.38 15.44 -6.07
C LYS A 46 -7.35 14.44 -5.43
N ILE A 47 -7.14 14.14 -4.14
CA ILE A 47 -7.88 13.11 -3.40
C ILE A 47 -9.10 13.70 -2.69
N VAL A 48 -10.21 13.01 -2.74
CA VAL A 48 -11.41 13.28 -1.94
C VAL A 48 -11.51 12.23 -0.83
N THR A 49 -11.43 12.65 0.42
CA THR A 49 -11.56 11.74 1.57
C THR A 49 -13.01 11.50 1.92
N ILE A 50 -13.38 10.22 2.12
CA ILE A 50 -14.69 9.80 2.64
C ILE A 50 -14.52 9.09 3.99
N SER A 51 -15.58 9.12 4.81
CA SER A 51 -15.61 8.40 6.09
C SER A 51 -15.85 6.91 5.90
N GLU A 52 -15.53 6.10 6.94
CA GLU A 52 -15.88 4.67 6.98
C GLU A 52 -17.39 4.44 6.87
N GLU A 53 -18.22 5.31 7.48
CA GLU A 53 -19.68 5.26 7.37
C GLU A 53 -20.15 5.49 5.94
N GLN A 54 -19.61 6.49 5.25
CA GLN A 54 -19.92 6.75 3.85
C GLN A 54 -19.49 5.57 2.97
N PHE A 55 -18.31 5.02 3.18
CA PHE A 55 -17.81 3.84 2.48
C PHE A 55 -18.73 2.62 2.67
N GLN A 56 -19.23 2.39 3.90
CA GLN A 56 -20.19 1.34 4.19
C GLN A 56 -21.52 1.59 3.46
N ASN A 57 -22.04 2.82 3.49
CA ASN A 57 -23.28 3.20 2.81
C ASN A 57 -23.18 3.07 1.27
N GLN A 58 -21.98 3.18 0.71
CA GLN A 58 -21.67 2.95 -0.71
C GLN A 58 -21.43 1.46 -1.06
N GLY A 59 -21.74 0.53 -0.13
CA GLY A 59 -21.53 -0.91 -0.34
C GLY A 59 -20.07 -1.31 -0.35
N TYR A 60 -19.23 -0.62 0.45
CA TYR A 60 -17.78 -0.84 0.52
C TYR A 60 -17.04 -0.63 -0.80
N THR A 61 -17.44 0.40 -1.54
CA THR A 61 -16.79 0.85 -2.78
C THR A 61 -16.35 2.30 -2.69
N THR A 62 -15.41 2.70 -3.55
CA THR A 62 -14.97 4.09 -3.68
C THR A 62 -15.25 4.58 -5.10
N ASP A 63 -15.73 5.80 -5.26
CA ASP A 63 -15.96 6.40 -6.58
C ASP A 63 -14.62 6.86 -7.19
N THR A 64 -14.14 6.10 -8.16
CA THR A 64 -12.86 6.38 -8.82
C THR A 64 -12.92 7.61 -9.73
N THR A 65 -14.12 8.04 -10.15
CA THR A 65 -14.29 9.25 -10.97
C THR A 65 -14.13 10.52 -10.15
N LYS A 66 -14.50 10.46 -8.87
CA LYS A 66 -14.30 11.53 -7.90
C LYS A 66 -12.97 11.42 -7.17
N ASN A 67 -12.21 10.38 -7.44
CA ASN A 67 -10.95 10.05 -6.74
C ASN A 67 -11.13 9.90 -5.22
N GLU A 68 -12.18 9.19 -4.80
CA GLU A 68 -12.50 8.96 -3.40
C GLU A 68 -11.54 7.96 -2.75
N TYR A 69 -11.09 8.30 -1.53
CA TYR A 69 -10.33 7.44 -0.63
C TYR A 69 -11.02 7.41 0.74
N VAL A 70 -11.28 6.21 1.25
CA VAL A 70 -11.78 6.04 2.62
C VAL A 70 -10.63 6.16 3.61
N LEU A 71 -10.81 6.94 4.68
CA LEU A 71 -9.90 7.00 5.83
C LEU A 71 -10.34 5.99 6.90
N PHE A 72 -9.46 5.05 7.24
CA PHE A 72 -9.62 4.16 8.39
C PHE A 72 -9.00 4.79 9.63
N ASN A 73 -9.85 5.29 10.53
CA ASN A 73 -9.41 6.09 11.69
C ASN A 73 -8.53 5.31 12.69
N ASN A 74 -8.70 4.00 12.77
CA ASN A 74 -7.92 3.14 13.67
C ASN A 74 -6.47 2.94 13.23
N THR A 75 -6.17 3.02 11.93
CA THR A 75 -4.83 2.82 11.36
C THR A 75 -4.26 4.08 10.72
N GLY A 76 -5.11 5.05 10.37
CA GLY A 76 -4.71 6.22 9.60
C GLY A 76 -4.46 5.92 8.11
N VAL A 77 -4.79 4.71 7.65
CA VAL A 77 -4.65 4.32 6.24
C VAL A 77 -5.77 4.91 5.41
N TYR A 78 -5.43 5.48 4.25
CA TYR A 78 -6.39 5.87 3.23
C TYR A 78 -6.41 4.82 2.13
N MET A 79 -7.58 4.41 1.65
CA MET A 79 -7.73 3.39 0.62
C MET A 79 -8.70 3.82 -0.48
N GLN A 80 -8.28 3.62 -1.73
CA GLN A 80 -9.15 3.64 -2.90
C GLN A 80 -9.18 2.24 -3.53
N ILE A 81 -10.36 1.70 -3.76
CA ILE A 81 -10.54 0.47 -4.54
C ILE A 81 -10.69 0.85 -6.01
N ARG A 82 -9.64 0.60 -6.80
CA ARG A 82 -9.63 0.87 -8.25
C ARG A 82 -10.37 -0.23 -9.03
N ARG A 83 -10.23 -1.47 -8.60
CA ARG A 83 -10.94 -2.66 -9.06
C ARG A 83 -11.16 -3.59 -7.89
N MET A 84 -12.37 -4.07 -7.75
CA MET A 84 -12.74 -5.00 -6.67
C MET A 84 -12.01 -6.35 -6.79
N GLY A 85 -11.65 -6.74 -7.99
CA GLY A 85 -11.13 -8.07 -8.28
C GLY A 85 -12.24 -9.05 -8.62
N THR A 86 -11.81 -10.21 -9.15
CA THR A 86 -12.70 -11.33 -9.53
C THR A 86 -12.71 -12.40 -8.45
N GLY A 87 -13.64 -13.35 -8.56
CA GLY A 87 -13.80 -14.46 -7.62
C GLY A 87 -14.32 -14.00 -6.25
N GLU A 88 -13.76 -14.57 -5.19
CA GLU A 88 -14.24 -14.37 -3.83
C GLU A 88 -13.18 -13.73 -2.92
N LYS A 89 -13.64 -13.21 -1.79
CA LYS A 89 -12.77 -12.78 -0.69
C LYS A 89 -12.10 -13.98 -0.04
N LEU A 90 -11.01 -13.74 0.70
CA LEU A 90 -10.43 -14.81 1.53
C LEU A 90 -11.36 -15.13 2.68
N GLU A 91 -11.90 -16.34 2.67
CA GLU A 91 -12.82 -16.83 3.71
C GLU A 91 -12.16 -16.91 5.09
N GLN A 92 -12.98 -16.83 6.13
CA GLN A 92 -12.52 -17.01 7.51
C GLN A 92 -11.90 -18.41 7.71
N GLY A 93 -10.82 -18.46 8.48
CA GLY A 93 -10.08 -19.68 8.78
C GLY A 93 -9.22 -20.18 7.62
N LYS A 94 -9.18 -19.47 6.49
CA LYS A 94 -8.39 -19.88 5.32
C LYS A 94 -7.07 -19.12 5.23
N THR A 95 -6.11 -19.79 4.60
CA THR A 95 -4.83 -19.21 4.20
C THR A 95 -4.70 -19.30 2.69
N ALA A 96 -4.16 -18.26 2.06
CA ALA A 96 -3.88 -18.25 0.63
C ALA A 96 -2.50 -17.66 0.34
N ARG A 97 -1.93 -18.03 -0.81
CA ARG A 97 -0.80 -17.33 -1.43
C ARG A 97 -1.36 -16.35 -2.46
N VAL A 98 -0.98 -15.08 -2.32
CA VAL A 98 -1.44 -14.01 -3.17
C VAL A 98 -0.25 -13.38 -3.88
N ILE A 99 -0.31 -13.33 -5.19
CA ILE A 99 0.65 -12.63 -6.03
C ILE A 99 0.35 -11.14 -5.90
N CYS A 100 1.38 -10.36 -5.57
CA CYS A 100 1.32 -8.91 -5.45
C CYS A 100 2.33 -8.24 -6.38
N ARG A 101 1.89 -7.21 -7.08
CA ARG A 101 2.75 -6.25 -7.77
C ARG A 101 2.38 -4.85 -7.33
N PHE A 102 3.37 -3.96 -7.24
CA PHE A 102 3.16 -2.67 -6.62
C PHE A 102 4.08 -1.58 -7.16
N ILE A 103 3.68 -0.34 -6.86
CA ILE A 103 4.49 0.87 -6.87
C ILE A 103 4.52 1.37 -5.42
N GLU A 104 5.71 1.67 -4.90
CA GLU A 104 5.93 2.33 -3.62
C GLU A 104 6.54 3.70 -3.85
N PHE A 105 5.83 4.73 -3.39
CA PHE A 105 6.27 6.12 -3.50
C PHE A 105 6.39 6.73 -2.10
N ASN A 106 7.57 7.24 -1.77
CA ASN A 106 7.80 7.96 -0.53
C ASN A 106 7.24 9.38 -0.65
N ILE A 107 6.21 9.69 0.12
CA ILE A 107 5.52 10.98 0.07
C ILE A 107 6.41 12.13 0.56
N LEU A 108 7.24 11.90 1.59
CA LEU A 108 8.19 12.90 2.09
C LEU A 108 9.38 13.10 1.14
N GLY A 109 9.87 12.02 0.55
CA GLY A 109 11.00 12.03 -0.38
C GLY A 109 10.63 12.38 -1.81
N ASP A 110 9.32 12.51 -2.10
CA ASP A 110 8.74 12.81 -3.42
C ASP A 110 9.33 11.94 -4.55
N SER A 111 9.50 10.63 -4.27
CA SER A 111 10.18 9.69 -5.18
C SER A 111 9.69 8.26 -5.05
N ILE A 112 9.73 7.52 -6.17
CA ILE A 112 9.53 6.07 -6.16
C ILE A 112 10.74 5.42 -5.45
N GLN A 113 10.46 4.63 -4.42
CA GLN A 113 11.48 3.87 -3.69
C GLN A 113 11.64 2.46 -4.24
N LEU A 114 10.53 1.83 -4.59
CA LEU A 114 10.51 0.46 -5.08
C LEU A 114 9.29 0.23 -5.97
N ARG A 115 9.44 -0.60 -7.01
CA ARG A 115 8.31 -1.01 -7.84
C ARG A 115 8.53 -2.38 -8.45
N SER A 116 7.47 -3.16 -8.54
CA SER A 116 7.44 -4.46 -9.21
C SER A 116 6.28 -4.59 -10.21
N ASP A 117 5.63 -3.46 -10.54
CA ASP A 117 4.49 -3.40 -11.47
C ASP A 117 4.91 -3.71 -12.92
N VAL A 118 6.19 -3.50 -13.26
CA VAL A 118 6.77 -3.85 -14.55
C VAL A 118 7.88 -4.89 -14.41
N ASN A 119 7.93 -5.84 -15.34
CA ASN A 119 8.86 -6.98 -15.27
C ASN A 119 10.33 -6.61 -15.48
N VAL A 120 10.61 -5.43 -16.03
CA VAL A 120 12.00 -5.02 -16.37
C VAL A 120 12.88 -4.87 -15.13
N TRP A 121 12.34 -4.29 -14.06
CA TRP A 121 13.09 -4.02 -12.83
C TRP A 121 13.04 -5.19 -11.84
N HIS A 122 11.85 -5.77 -11.67
CA HIS A 122 11.61 -6.91 -10.79
C HIS A 122 10.72 -7.94 -11.50
N PRO A 123 11.35 -8.90 -12.22
CA PRO A 123 10.59 -9.92 -12.99
C PRO A 123 9.75 -10.83 -12.09
N LYS A 124 10.19 -11.05 -10.84
CA LYS A 124 9.47 -11.85 -9.87
C LYS A 124 8.50 -10.97 -9.07
N PRO A 125 7.21 -11.34 -9.00
CA PRO A 125 6.28 -10.65 -8.12
C PRO A 125 6.56 -10.99 -6.65
N ASP A 126 6.10 -10.14 -5.74
CA ASP A 126 6.01 -10.53 -4.33
C ASP A 126 4.87 -11.52 -4.13
N ILE A 127 5.11 -12.53 -3.32
CA ILE A 127 4.09 -13.50 -2.92
C ILE A 127 3.82 -13.33 -1.45
N ILE A 128 2.57 -13.07 -1.12
CA ILE A 128 2.09 -12.87 0.24
C ILE A 128 1.36 -14.15 0.68
N LYS A 129 1.85 -14.80 1.74
CA LYS A 129 1.10 -15.84 2.44
C LYS A 129 0.24 -15.17 3.49
N ILE A 130 -1.08 -15.14 3.25
CA ILE A 130 -2.05 -14.42 4.07
C ILE A 130 -3.07 -15.36 4.68
N SER A 131 -3.41 -15.15 5.95
CA SER A 131 -4.42 -15.90 6.70
C SER A 131 -5.50 -14.96 7.21
N ASN A 132 -6.76 -15.39 7.08
CA ASN A 132 -7.92 -14.71 7.65
C ASN A 132 -8.33 -15.40 8.96
N ASN A 133 -8.00 -14.81 10.09
CA ASN A 133 -8.33 -15.32 11.42
C ASN A 133 -9.54 -14.56 11.97
N SER A 134 -10.74 -15.05 11.65
CA SER A 134 -12.02 -14.45 12.11
C SER A 134 -12.18 -12.97 11.77
N GLY A 135 -11.76 -12.58 10.56
CA GLY A 135 -11.84 -11.21 10.08
C GLY A 135 -10.56 -10.37 10.31
N SER A 136 -9.62 -10.89 11.11
CA SER A 136 -8.29 -10.30 11.25
C SER A 136 -7.30 -10.97 10.29
N PHE A 137 -6.54 -10.17 9.56
CA PHE A 137 -5.57 -10.68 8.60
C PHE A 137 -4.16 -10.64 9.16
N THR A 138 -3.41 -11.73 8.94
CA THR A 138 -1.97 -11.79 9.18
C THR A 138 -1.28 -12.26 7.93
N ALA A 139 -0.10 -11.72 7.63
CA ALA A 139 0.62 -12.08 6.42
C ALA A 139 2.13 -11.97 6.55
N ASN A 140 2.82 -12.76 5.74
CA ASN A 140 4.26 -12.66 5.52
C ASN A 140 4.57 -12.77 4.02
N PHE A 141 5.66 -12.14 3.59
CA PHE A 141 6.23 -12.41 2.27
C PHE A 141 6.77 -13.84 2.24
N ASP A 142 6.32 -14.61 1.25
CA ASP A 142 6.74 -15.99 1.06
C ASP A 142 8.11 -16.03 0.35
N THR A 143 9.14 -16.43 1.10
CA THR A 143 10.51 -16.55 0.57
C THR A 143 10.83 -17.94 0.07
N GLU A 144 9.98 -18.94 0.33
CA GLU A 144 10.15 -20.32 -0.17
C GLU A 144 9.94 -20.39 -1.68
N ILE A 145 9.06 -19.52 -2.19
CA ILE A 145 8.78 -19.42 -3.61
C ILE A 145 9.71 -18.35 -4.23
N ASN A 146 10.49 -18.74 -5.20
CA ASN A 146 11.39 -17.84 -5.96
C ASN A 146 12.47 -17.11 -5.12
N GLY A 147 12.66 -17.48 -3.85
CA GLY A 147 13.63 -16.82 -2.95
C GLY A 147 13.18 -15.44 -2.47
N GLY A 148 11.89 -15.13 -2.56
CA GLY A 148 11.33 -13.82 -2.19
C GLY A 148 11.18 -12.85 -3.37
N GLY A 149 10.35 -11.83 -3.17
CA GLY A 149 10.10 -10.73 -4.13
C GLY A 149 10.89 -9.46 -3.83
N ALA A 150 10.49 -8.36 -4.47
CA ALA A 150 11.16 -7.07 -4.38
C ALA A 150 11.21 -6.51 -2.96
N MET A 151 10.11 -6.61 -2.21
CA MET A 151 10.03 -6.13 -0.82
C MET A 151 11.03 -6.82 0.08
N TYR A 152 11.08 -8.18 0.02
CA TYR A 152 12.02 -8.95 0.84
C TYR A 152 13.48 -8.60 0.52
N HIS A 153 13.84 -8.52 -0.76
CA HIS A 153 15.21 -8.22 -1.16
C HIS A 153 15.63 -6.78 -0.83
N SER A 154 14.71 -5.83 -0.88
CA SER A 154 15.02 -4.42 -0.60
C SER A 154 15.06 -4.08 0.89
N TYR A 155 14.19 -4.71 1.68
CA TYR A 155 14.03 -4.35 3.10
C TYR A 155 14.53 -5.42 4.08
N GLY A 156 14.91 -6.61 3.60
CA GLY A 156 15.44 -7.70 4.43
C GLY A 156 14.41 -8.25 5.45
N SER A 157 13.13 -8.01 5.22
CA SER A 157 12.04 -8.38 6.13
C SER A 157 10.98 -9.20 5.43
N THR A 158 10.51 -10.25 6.09
CA THR A 158 9.33 -11.03 5.63
C THR A 158 8.00 -10.42 6.09
N SER A 159 8.03 -9.38 6.92
CA SER A 159 6.80 -8.72 7.40
C SER A 159 6.15 -7.92 6.28
N VAL A 160 4.88 -8.23 6.00
CA VAL A 160 4.06 -7.41 5.11
C VAL A 160 3.61 -6.16 5.87
N PRO A 161 3.71 -4.95 5.27
CA PRO A 161 3.16 -3.74 5.90
C PRO A 161 1.71 -3.95 6.32
N SER A 162 1.36 -3.63 7.56
CA SER A 162 0.00 -3.84 8.08
C SER A 162 -1.05 -3.05 7.27
N GLY A 163 -0.68 -1.89 6.76
CA GLY A 163 -1.53 -1.11 5.86
C GLY A 163 -1.93 -1.85 4.57
N TRP A 164 -1.10 -2.77 4.09
CA TRP A 164 -1.41 -3.59 2.91
C TRP A 164 -2.49 -4.65 3.19
N LEU A 165 -2.78 -4.93 4.46
CA LEU A 165 -3.78 -5.93 4.85
C LEU A 165 -5.20 -5.36 4.89
N VAL A 166 -5.35 -4.04 5.02
CA VAL A 166 -6.65 -3.34 5.06
C VAL A 166 -7.57 -3.72 3.89
N PRO A 167 -7.10 -3.75 2.63
CA PRO A 167 -7.94 -4.09 1.49
C PRO A 167 -8.59 -5.47 1.55
N PHE A 168 -7.96 -6.46 2.20
CA PHE A 168 -8.42 -7.86 2.15
C PHE A 168 -9.77 -8.11 2.82
N SER A 169 -10.24 -7.17 3.66
CA SER A 169 -11.61 -7.17 4.18
C SER A 169 -12.66 -6.88 3.09
N TYR A 170 -12.25 -6.25 2.00
CA TYR A 170 -13.16 -5.67 1.01
C TYR A 170 -13.04 -6.27 -0.38
N ILE A 171 -11.81 -6.53 -0.86
CA ILE A 171 -11.52 -6.99 -2.23
C ILE A 171 -11.68 -8.49 -2.42
N ASN A 172 -11.92 -8.89 -3.68
CA ASN A 172 -11.86 -10.27 -4.12
C ASN A 172 -10.44 -10.59 -4.62
N ILE A 173 -9.94 -11.77 -4.29
CA ILE A 173 -8.58 -12.20 -4.65
C ILE A 173 -8.54 -13.36 -5.64
N GLY A 174 -9.65 -13.58 -6.35
CA GLY A 174 -9.74 -14.63 -7.37
C GLY A 174 -8.71 -14.45 -8.49
N ARG A 175 -8.59 -15.46 -9.30
CA ARG A 175 -7.74 -15.44 -10.49
C ARG A 175 -8.51 -14.87 -11.67
N GLN A 176 -7.79 -14.22 -12.55
CA GLN A 176 -8.30 -13.82 -13.85
C GLN A 176 -8.36 -15.05 -14.75
N ASP A 177 -9.55 -15.46 -15.13
CA ASP A 177 -9.80 -16.57 -16.03
C ASP A 177 -10.08 -16.13 -17.48
N SER A 178 -10.46 -14.86 -17.66
CA SER A 178 -10.67 -14.23 -18.98
C SER A 178 -10.01 -12.86 -19.06
N PRO A 179 -9.68 -12.34 -20.25
CA PRO A 179 -9.11 -11.00 -20.46
C PRO A 179 -10.02 -9.86 -19.96
N GLU A 180 -11.34 -10.08 -19.92
CA GLU A 180 -12.35 -9.11 -19.48
C GLU A 180 -12.38 -8.95 -17.96
N GLU A 181 -11.96 -9.98 -17.23
CA GLU A 181 -11.87 -9.95 -15.78
C GLU A 181 -10.66 -9.15 -15.33
N GLY A 182 -10.83 -8.38 -14.28
CA GLY A 182 -9.75 -7.58 -13.68
C GLY A 182 -9.33 -8.11 -12.31
N ILE A 183 -8.05 -8.38 -12.10
CA ILE A 183 -7.52 -8.65 -10.75
C ILE A 183 -7.73 -7.44 -9.85
N ALA A 184 -7.80 -7.67 -8.54
CA ALA A 184 -7.95 -6.58 -7.57
C ALA A 184 -6.83 -5.54 -7.73
N LYS A 185 -7.21 -4.27 -7.67
CA LYS A 185 -6.28 -3.14 -7.71
C LYS A 185 -6.71 -2.09 -6.70
N VAL A 186 -5.81 -1.69 -5.82
CA VAL A 186 -6.06 -0.68 -4.79
C VAL A 186 -4.95 0.37 -4.79
N ARG A 187 -5.28 1.54 -4.27
CA ARG A 187 -4.31 2.58 -3.92
C ARG A 187 -4.41 2.85 -2.43
N LEU A 188 -3.28 3.00 -1.78
CA LEU A 188 -3.20 3.26 -0.35
C LEU A 188 -2.29 4.45 -0.09
N ILE A 189 -2.65 5.26 0.94
CA ILE A 189 -1.69 6.10 1.64
C ILE A 189 -1.52 5.45 3.02
N VAL A 190 -0.30 5.05 3.31
CA VAL A 190 0.05 4.28 4.51
C VAL A 190 0.97 5.12 5.38
N PRO A 191 0.55 5.50 6.60
CA PRO A 191 1.42 6.18 7.55
C PRO A 191 2.56 5.25 8.00
N HIS A 192 3.64 5.81 8.52
CA HIS A 192 4.81 5.05 8.92
C HIS A 192 4.49 3.89 9.87
N SER A 193 3.54 4.08 10.80
CA SER A 193 3.14 3.06 11.79
C SER A 193 2.58 1.78 11.16
N GLU A 194 2.03 1.88 9.95
CA GLU A 194 1.44 0.77 9.20
C GLU A 194 2.30 0.40 7.97
N GLY A 195 3.47 1.02 7.85
CA GLY A 195 4.38 0.93 6.72
C GLY A 195 5.35 -0.26 6.79
N GLN A 196 6.25 -0.31 5.80
CA GLN A 196 7.37 -1.24 5.80
C GLN A 196 8.46 -0.80 6.80
N VAL A 197 9.41 -1.68 7.10
CA VAL A 197 10.38 -1.51 8.19
C VAL A 197 11.17 -0.18 8.13
N ASN A 198 11.56 0.28 6.93
CA ASN A 198 12.31 1.54 6.80
C ASN A 198 11.39 2.75 6.99
N ALA A 199 10.14 2.69 6.51
CA ALA A 199 9.15 3.73 6.73
C ALA A 199 8.84 3.88 8.23
N THR A 200 8.66 2.77 8.93
CA THR A 200 8.45 2.73 10.38
C THR A 200 9.63 3.33 11.15
N SER A 201 10.86 2.97 10.77
CA SER A 201 12.06 3.41 11.46
C SER A 201 12.40 4.89 11.23
N ASN A 202 12.02 5.45 10.06
CA ASN A 202 12.38 6.80 9.66
C ASN A 202 11.19 7.76 9.57
N VAL A 203 10.02 7.33 10.03
CA VAL A 203 8.77 8.12 10.15
C VAL A 203 8.41 8.85 8.85
N TYR A 204 8.16 8.07 7.78
CA TYR A 204 7.65 8.63 6.54
C TYR A 204 6.47 7.83 5.98
N PRO A 205 5.48 8.51 5.39
CA PRO A 205 4.33 7.86 4.78
C PRO A 205 4.65 7.44 3.35
N CYS A 206 4.02 6.35 2.91
CA CYS A 206 4.12 5.89 1.54
C CYS A 206 2.76 5.88 0.83
N PHE A 207 2.77 6.26 -0.44
CA PHE A 207 1.68 5.94 -1.36
C PHE A 207 2.02 4.63 -2.07
N TYR A 208 1.01 3.76 -2.17
CA TYR A 208 1.09 2.49 -2.89
C TYR A 208 0.01 2.37 -3.96
N GLU A 209 0.35 1.82 -5.11
CA GLU A 209 -0.62 1.21 -6.02
C GLU A 209 -0.32 -0.28 -6.06
N LEU A 210 -1.31 -1.12 -5.71
CA LEU A 210 -1.16 -2.55 -5.48
C LEU A 210 -2.14 -3.35 -6.34
N THR A 211 -1.69 -4.49 -6.85
CA THR A 211 -2.57 -5.50 -7.45
C THR A 211 -2.46 -6.81 -6.69
N PHE A 212 -3.58 -7.53 -6.56
CA PHE A 212 -3.65 -8.79 -5.85
C PHE A 212 -4.36 -9.86 -6.67
N GLN A 213 -3.78 -11.05 -6.69
CA GLN A 213 -4.35 -12.21 -7.37
C GLN A 213 -3.92 -13.49 -6.64
N LYS A 214 -4.87 -14.39 -6.36
CA LYS A 214 -4.56 -15.69 -5.76
C LYS A 214 -3.59 -16.48 -6.65
N MET A 215 -2.56 -17.05 -6.06
CA MET A 215 -1.63 -17.96 -6.74
C MET A 215 -2.31 -19.29 -7.05
N ARG A 216 -1.87 -20.00 -8.09
CA ARG A 216 -2.24 -21.41 -8.29
C ARG A 216 -1.58 -22.27 -7.21
N ASP A 217 -2.37 -23.20 -6.68
CA ASP A 217 -1.86 -24.28 -5.83
C ASP A 217 -0.97 -25.22 -6.64
#